data_250477129c42654bb787a3106a61e21c
#
_entry.id   250477129c42654bb787a3106a61e21c
#
_cell.length_a   1.000
_cell.length_b   1.000
_cell.length_c   1.000
_cell.angle_alpha   90.00
_cell.angle_beta   90.00
_cell.angle_gamma   90.00
#
_symmetry.space_group_name_H-M   'P 1'
#
loop_
_entity.id
_entity.type
_entity.pdbx_description
1 polymer ?
#
loop_
_entity_poly.entity_id
_entity_poly.type
_entity_poly.pdbx_seq_one_letter_code
_entity_poly.pdbx_strand_id
1 'polypeptide(L)'
;MKPSEQLKEHLQHYQRMKPLIAIKEYFMIAICTIPYALSVNQILVPHTVVGGGLTGLCEIIYFASGTAIPIWLSTLVINLALLVAAAFTIGWRYCVRTVYGVFFLSLWLKLVPIASEPIVSDPFMGVVLGGLCVGSFLGIVFLNNGSTGGTDIIAMIVNKYHHLPMGRVLMTCDIVIIL
;
A
#
# COMPACT_ATOMS: atom_id res chain seq x y z
N MET A 1 29.20 27.70 -23.91
CA MET A 1 29.23 26.35 -23.30
C MET A 1 28.67 25.37 -24.33
N LYS A 2 29.37 24.29 -24.63
CA LYS A 2 28.91 23.33 -25.65
C LYS A 2 27.71 22.53 -25.09
N PRO A 3 26.67 22.24 -25.90
CA PRO A 3 25.49 21.50 -25.44
C PRO A 3 25.82 20.16 -24.78
N SER A 4 26.96 19.56 -25.12
CA SER A 4 27.48 18.32 -24.55
C SER A 4 28.00 18.45 -23.11
N GLU A 5 28.44 19.64 -22.70
CA GLU A 5 28.91 19.91 -21.33
C GLU A 5 27.75 20.12 -20.36
N GLN A 6 26.73 20.86 -20.80
CA GLN A 6 25.50 21.05 -20.04
C GLN A 6 24.81 19.71 -19.78
N LEU A 7 24.76 18.81 -20.79
CA LEU A 7 24.18 17.49 -20.64
C LEU A 7 24.96 16.63 -19.63
N LYS A 8 26.31 16.72 -19.65
CA LYS A 8 27.15 15.99 -18.67
C LYS A 8 26.98 16.51 -17.26
N GLU A 9 26.88 17.81 -17.05
CA GLU A 9 26.61 18.42 -15.74
C GLU A 9 25.21 17.99 -15.20
N HIS A 10 24.17 18.03 -16.06
CA HIS A 10 22.85 17.55 -15.70
C HIS A 10 22.83 16.06 -15.32
N LEU A 11 23.54 15.23 -16.07
CA LEU A 11 23.65 13.79 -15.77
C LEU A 11 24.43 13.54 -14.46
N GLN A 12 25.49 14.27 -14.19
CA GLN A 12 26.25 14.17 -12.94
C GLN A 12 25.41 14.66 -11.74
N HIS A 13 24.69 15.76 -11.88
CA HIS A 13 23.78 16.26 -10.86
C HIS A 13 22.67 15.24 -10.56
N TYR A 14 22.06 14.66 -11.60
CA TYR A 14 21.05 13.61 -11.46
C TYR A 14 21.58 12.35 -10.77
N GLN A 15 22.81 11.94 -11.10
CA GLN A 15 23.46 10.78 -10.46
C GLN A 15 23.73 11.03 -8.95
N ARG A 16 24.10 12.26 -8.56
CA ARG A 16 24.29 12.64 -7.16
C ARG A 16 22.97 12.70 -6.39
N MET A 17 21.87 13.07 -7.06
CA MET A 17 20.55 13.19 -6.43
C MET A 17 19.84 11.82 -6.24
N LYS A 18 20.20 10.79 -7.02
CA LYS A 18 19.58 9.47 -6.94
C LYS A 18 19.47 8.88 -5.52
N PRO A 19 20.54 8.87 -4.70
CA PRO A 19 20.45 8.31 -3.34
C PRO A 19 19.56 9.13 -2.42
N LEU A 20 19.56 10.47 -2.55
CA LEU A 20 18.71 11.36 -1.76
C LEU A 20 17.23 11.18 -2.13
N ILE A 21 16.93 11.02 -3.42
CA ILE A 21 15.58 10.74 -3.90
C ILE A 21 15.10 9.40 -3.37
N ALA A 22 15.94 8.37 -3.41
CA ALA A 22 15.60 7.06 -2.87
C ALA A 22 15.32 7.10 -1.36
N ILE A 23 16.15 7.80 -0.57
CA ILE A 23 15.94 7.97 0.87
C ILE A 23 14.60 8.67 1.14
N LYS A 24 14.29 9.75 0.40
CA LYS A 24 13.02 10.45 0.49
C LYS A 24 11.83 9.52 0.19
N GLU A 25 11.92 8.73 -0.89
CA GLU A 25 10.87 7.77 -1.28
C GLU A 25 10.61 6.74 -0.17
N TYR A 26 11.65 6.11 0.38
CA TYR A 26 11.51 5.16 1.49
C TYR A 26 10.94 5.80 2.75
N PHE A 27 11.37 7.01 3.08
CA PHE A 27 10.86 7.76 4.23
C PHE A 27 9.36 8.11 4.07
N MET A 28 8.97 8.56 2.88
CA MET A 28 7.57 8.84 2.57
C MET A 28 6.70 7.59 2.65
N ILE A 29 7.16 6.45 2.13
CA ILE A 29 6.44 5.19 2.24
C ILE A 29 6.22 4.83 3.71
N ALA A 30 7.26 4.88 4.56
CA ALA A 30 7.15 4.55 5.98
C ALA A 30 6.18 5.47 6.73
N ILE A 31 6.22 6.78 6.46
CA ILE A 31 5.33 7.75 7.10
C ILE A 31 3.88 7.57 6.64
N CYS A 32 3.63 7.36 5.35
CA CYS A 32 2.28 7.24 4.83
C CYS A 32 1.58 5.94 5.24
N THR A 33 2.32 4.90 5.62
CA THR A 33 1.72 3.68 6.19
C THR A 33 1.19 3.86 7.60
N ILE A 34 1.61 4.89 8.36
CA ILE A 34 1.08 5.20 9.69
C ILE A 34 -0.40 5.61 9.63
N PRO A 35 -0.78 6.70 8.92
CA PRO A 35 -2.18 7.12 8.84
C PRO A 35 -3.04 6.11 8.10
N TYR A 36 -2.47 5.31 7.19
CA TYR A 36 -3.16 4.18 6.59
C TYR A 36 -3.59 3.17 7.68
N ALA A 37 -2.66 2.71 8.52
CA ALA A 37 -2.94 1.75 9.59
C ALA A 37 -3.89 2.34 10.66
N LEU A 38 -3.76 3.64 10.97
CA LEU A 38 -4.70 4.36 11.84
C LEU A 38 -6.11 4.33 11.26
N SER A 39 -6.28 4.63 9.97
CA SER A 39 -7.60 4.63 9.32
C SER A 39 -8.24 3.25 9.34
N VAL A 40 -7.46 2.19 9.11
CA VAL A 40 -7.96 0.81 9.17
C VAL A 40 -8.39 0.46 10.59
N ASN A 41 -7.48 0.54 11.57
CA ASN A 41 -7.71 0.02 12.92
C ASN A 41 -8.62 0.90 13.78
N GLN A 42 -8.70 2.20 13.51
CA GLN A 42 -9.44 3.15 14.34
C GLN A 42 -10.77 3.61 13.72
N ILE A 43 -10.91 3.48 12.40
CA ILE A 43 -12.11 3.95 11.70
C ILE A 43 -12.85 2.79 11.05
N LEU A 44 -12.20 2.00 10.17
CA LEU A 44 -12.89 0.98 9.38
C LEU A 44 -13.26 -0.27 10.20
N VAL A 45 -12.29 -0.87 10.88
CA VAL A 45 -12.47 -2.11 11.65
C VAL A 45 -13.53 -1.99 12.75
N PRO A 46 -13.59 -0.90 13.56
CA PRO A 46 -14.63 -0.73 14.57
C PRO A 46 -16.06 -0.66 14.01
N HIS A 47 -16.20 -0.18 12.76
CA HIS A 47 -17.49 -0.20 12.07
C HIS A 47 -17.80 -1.51 11.37
N THR A 48 -16.95 -2.54 11.52
CA THR A 48 -17.05 -3.82 10.79
C THR A 48 -17.08 -3.64 9.26
N VAL A 49 -16.48 -2.56 8.79
CA VAL A 49 -16.38 -2.24 7.37
C VAL A 49 -15.10 -2.82 6.82
N VAL A 50 -15.24 -3.54 5.74
CA VAL A 50 -14.10 -4.12 5.01
C VAL A 50 -13.60 -3.09 4.01
N GLY A 51 -12.32 -2.76 4.11
CA GLY A 51 -11.64 -1.90 3.14
C GLY A 51 -11.47 -2.58 1.78
N GLY A 52 -10.93 -1.82 0.81
CA GLY A 52 -10.58 -2.38 -0.49
C GLY A 52 -9.27 -3.17 -0.47
N GLY A 53 -9.03 -3.87 -1.57
CA GLY A 53 -7.79 -4.59 -1.82
C GLY A 53 -7.56 -5.79 -0.92
N LEU A 54 -6.29 -6.20 -0.86
CA LEU A 54 -5.90 -7.35 -0.07
C LEU A 54 -6.02 -7.12 1.44
N THR A 55 -5.87 -5.87 1.90
CA THR A 55 -6.10 -5.53 3.31
C THR A 55 -7.54 -5.82 3.69
N GLY A 56 -8.51 -5.52 2.80
CA GLY A 56 -9.91 -5.90 2.99
C GLY A 56 -10.11 -7.41 3.10
N LEU A 57 -9.42 -8.20 2.27
CA LEU A 57 -9.44 -9.66 2.41
C LEU A 57 -8.88 -10.10 3.77
N CYS A 58 -7.84 -9.45 4.28
CA CYS A 58 -7.29 -9.73 5.61
C CYS A 58 -8.27 -9.36 6.73
N GLU A 59 -9.05 -8.30 6.55
CA GLU A 59 -10.12 -7.89 7.46
C GLU A 59 -11.26 -8.93 7.46
N ILE A 60 -11.65 -9.45 6.28
CA ILE A 60 -12.62 -10.55 6.17
C ILE A 60 -12.12 -11.78 6.94
N ILE A 61 -10.85 -12.17 6.76
CA ILE A 61 -10.24 -13.29 7.50
C ILE A 61 -10.27 -13.04 9.02
N TYR A 62 -9.97 -11.81 9.44
CA TYR A 62 -10.01 -11.40 10.85
C TYR A 62 -11.43 -11.56 11.43
N PHE A 63 -12.46 -11.06 10.75
CA PHE A 63 -13.84 -11.20 11.19
C PHE A 63 -14.34 -12.66 11.13
N ALA A 64 -14.05 -13.37 10.04
CA ALA A 64 -14.47 -14.77 9.86
C ALA A 64 -13.81 -15.73 10.88
N SER A 65 -12.59 -15.44 11.32
CA SER A 65 -11.87 -16.22 12.34
C SER A 65 -12.30 -15.90 13.78
N GLY A 66 -13.29 -15.02 13.97
CA GLY A 66 -13.68 -14.55 15.30
C GLY A 66 -12.55 -13.82 16.02
N THR A 67 -11.80 -13.01 15.30
CA THR A 67 -10.63 -12.22 15.76
C THR A 67 -9.38 -13.03 16.11
N ALA A 68 -9.38 -14.34 15.84
CA ALA A 68 -8.23 -15.19 16.19
C ALA A 68 -6.99 -14.92 15.32
N ILE A 69 -7.19 -14.56 14.05
CA ILE A 69 -6.08 -14.26 13.13
C ILE A 69 -5.96 -12.74 12.97
N PRO A 70 -4.91 -12.10 13.52
CA PRO A 70 -4.78 -10.66 13.45
C PRO A 70 -4.49 -10.16 12.02
N ILE A 71 -5.05 -9.00 11.66
CA ILE A 71 -4.95 -8.38 10.33
C ILE A 71 -3.49 -8.23 9.88
N TRP A 72 -2.59 -7.80 10.77
CA TRP A 72 -1.17 -7.63 10.45
C TRP A 72 -0.48 -8.92 10.01
N LEU A 73 -0.86 -10.06 10.61
CA LEU A 73 -0.28 -11.37 10.29
C LEU A 73 -0.75 -11.85 8.92
N SER A 74 -2.06 -11.79 8.66
CA SER A 74 -2.64 -12.12 7.35
C SER A 74 -2.05 -11.24 6.25
N THR A 75 -1.95 -9.93 6.48
CA THR A 75 -1.35 -8.99 5.55
C THR A 75 0.11 -9.36 5.24
N LEU A 76 0.90 -9.71 6.25
CA LEU A 76 2.30 -10.07 6.05
C LEU A 76 2.44 -11.38 5.25
N VAL A 77 1.71 -12.43 5.63
CA VAL A 77 1.82 -13.75 5.01
C VAL A 77 1.36 -13.74 3.56
N ILE A 78 0.19 -13.16 3.28
CA ILE A 78 -0.36 -13.13 1.93
C ILE A 78 0.50 -12.25 1.02
N ASN A 79 0.98 -11.12 1.52
CA ASN A 79 1.88 -10.26 0.74
C ASN A 79 3.22 -10.92 0.46
N LEU A 80 3.76 -11.70 1.38
CA LEU A 80 5.01 -12.44 1.15
C LEU A 80 4.84 -13.44 0.00
N ALA A 81 3.72 -14.15 -0.07
CA ALA A 81 3.42 -15.06 -1.17
C ALA A 81 3.30 -14.32 -2.52
N LEU A 82 2.60 -13.18 -2.55
CA LEU A 82 2.48 -12.35 -3.76
C LEU A 82 3.81 -11.74 -4.19
N LEU A 83 4.68 -11.39 -3.25
CA LEU A 83 6.01 -10.86 -3.53
C LEU A 83 6.91 -11.88 -4.23
N VAL A 84 6.80 -13.15 -3.87
CA VAL A 84 7.51 -14.22 -4.59
C VAL A 84 7.08 -14.24 -6.05
N ALA A 85 5.79 -14.17 -6.35
CA ALA A 85 5.27 -14.08 -7.72
C ALA A 85 5.73 -12.80 -8.44
N ALA A 86 5.74 -11.65 -7.75
CA ALA A 86 6.19 -10.38 -8.29
C ALA A 86 7.68 -10.35 -8.63
N ALA A 87 8.52 -11.04 -7.86
CA ALA A 87 9.96 -11.10 -8.12
C ALA A 87 10.30 -11.67 -9.50
N PHE A 88 9.54 -12.67 -9.94
CA PHE A 88 9.71 -13.29 -11.25
C PHE A 88 9.14 -12.45 -12.40
N THR A 89 8.18 -11.56 -12.13
CA THR A 89 7.43 -10.85 -13.18
C THR A 89 7.85 -9.39 -13.35
N ILE A 90 8.03 -8.65 -12.26
CA ILE A 90 8.23 -7.19 -12.30
C ILE A 90 9.70 -6.81 -12.19
N GLY A 91 10.42 -7.45 -11.29
CA GLY A 91 11.85 -7.22 -11.07
C GLY A 91 12.20 -6.84 -9.64
N TRP A 92 13.48 -7.07 -9.26
CA TRP A 92 13.99 -6.99 -7.91
C TRP A 92 13.83 -5.61 -7.24
N ARG A 93 14.04 -4.53 -7.99
CA ARG A 93 13.94 -3.16 -7.43
C ARG A 93 12.55 -2.81 -6.91
N TYR A 94 11.52 -3.23 -7.63
CA TYR A 94 10.14 -3.07 -7.19
C TYR A 94 9.87 -3.91 -5.94
N CYS A 95 10.32 -5.16 -5.95
CA CYS A 95 10.13 -6.08 -4.81
C CYS A 95 10.74 -5.54 -3.52
N VAL A 96 11.94 -4.98 -3.55
CA VAL A 96 12.58 -4.40 -2.35
C VAL A 96 11.75 -3.27 -1.76
N ARG A 97 11.21 -2.36 -2.59
CA ARG A 97 10.35 -1.27 -2.14
C ARG A 97 9.02 -1.77 -1.59
N THR A 98 8.45 -2.78 -2.23
CA THR A 98 7.20 -3.40 -1.80
C THR A 98 7.39 -4.17 -0.49
N VAL A 99 8.48 -4.93 -0.32
CA VAL A 99 8.83 -5.57 0.95
C VAL A 99 8.91 -4.54 2.08
N TYR A 100 9.56 -3.42 1.81
CA TYR A 100 9.68 -2.33 2.77
C TYR A 100 8.30 -1.75 3.14
N GLY A 101 7.45 -1.45 2.16
CA GLY A 101 6.10 -0.95 2.39
C GLY A 101 5.22 -1.93 3.17
N VAL A 102 5.22 -3.21 2.77
CA VAL A 102 4.49 -4.29 3.46
C VAL A 102 4.96 -4.45 4.91
N PHE A 103 6.27 -4.44 5.13
CA PHE A 103 6.84 -4.55 6.47
C PHE A 103 6.36 -3.42 7.38
N PHE A 104 6.48 -2.16 6.92
CA PHE A 104 6.05 -1.01 7.71
C PHE A 104 4.54 -0.98 7.92
N LEU A 105 3.75 -1.30 6.89
CA LEU A 105 2.30 -1.39 7.04
C LEU A 105 1.91 -2.45 8.07
N SER A 106 2.47 -3.66 7.97
CA SER A 106 2.18 -4.74 8.93
C SER A 106 2.64 -4.38 10.35
N LEU A 107 3.78 -3.70 10.46
CA LEU A 107 4.29 -3.20 11.74
C LEU A 107 3.32 -2.21 12.38
N TRP A 108 2.84 -1.22 11.61
CA TRP A 108 1.90 -0.22 12.11
C TRP A 108 0.52 -0.81 12.40
N LEU A 109 0.02 -1.73 11.58
CA LEU A 109 -1.22 -2.46 11.88
C LEU A 109 -1.13 -3.27 13.19
N LYS A 110 0.08 -3.73 13.56
CA LYS A 110 0.32 -4.39 14.84
C LYS A 110 0.43 -3.41 16.00
N LEU A 111 1.11 -2.28 15.80
CA LEU A 111 1.38 -1.30 16.87
C LEU A 111 0.17 -0.42 17.19
N VAL A 112 -0.65 -0.11 16.18
CA VAL A 112 -1.88 0.65 16.37
C VAL A 112 -2.96 -0.29 16.89
N PRO A 113 -3.49 -0.12 18.11
CA PRO A 113 -4.55 -0.97 18.61
C PRO A 113 -5.83 -0.76 17.81
N ILE A 114 -6.65 -1.80 17.71
CA ILE A 114 -8.01 -1.68 17.18
C ILE A 114 -8.85 -0.96 18.23
N ALA A 115 -9.53 0.11 17.84
CA ALA A 115 -10.37 0.86 18.77
C ALA A 115 -11.60 0.03 19.18
N SER A 116 -11.94 0.07 20.46
CA SER A 116 -13.17 -0.57 20.98
C SER A 116 -14.43 0.17 20.52
N GLU A 117 -14.30 1.49 20.36
CA GLU A 117 -15.35 2.36 19.81
C GLU A 117 -14.78 3.15 18.64
N PRO A 118 -15.55 3.33 17.55
CA PRO A 118 -15.07 4.05 16.39
C PRO A 118 -14.87 5.54 16.74
N ILE A 119 -13.78 6.14 16.25
CA ILE A 119 -13.51 7.58 16.43
C ILE A 119 -14.63 8.44 15.82
N VAL A 120 -15.21 7.96 14.74
CA VAL A 120 -16.35 8.59 14.06
C VAL A 120 -17.60 7.79 14.39
N SER A 121 -18.57 8.37 15.09
CA SER A 121 -19.76 7.63 15.56
C SER A 121 -20.72 7.26 14.43
N ASP A 122 -20.77 8.03 13.34
CA ASP A 122 -21.62 7.75 12.19
C ASP A 122 -20.93 6.75 11.25
N PRO A 123 -21.51 5.55 11.01
CA PRO A 123 -20.95 4.55 10.13
C PRO A 123 -20.71 5.05 8.70
N PHE A 124 -21.63 5.81 8.12
CA PHE A 124 -21.47 6.34 6.76
C PHE A 124 -20.31 7.32 6.67
N MET A 125 -20.21 8.24 7.62
CA MET A 125 -19.09 9.18 7.70
C MET A 125 -17.76 8.44 7.95
N GLY A 126 -17.77 7.39 8.78
CA GLY A 126 -16.62 6.54 9.02
C GLY A 126 -16.11 5.88 7.73
N VAL A 127 -17.00 5.31 6.92
CA VAL A 127 -16.64 4.71 5.62
C VAL A 127 -16.04 5.75 4.68
N VAL A 128 -16.68 6.93 4.55
CA VAL A 128 -16.21 8.00 3.66
C VAL A 128 -14.84 8.51 4.10
N LEU A 129 -14.66 8.84 5.37
CA LEU A 129 -13.39 9.35 5.89
C LEU A 129 -12.30 8.28 5.87
N GLY A 130 -12.61 7.06 6.29
CA GLY A 130 -11.67 5.93 6.25
C GLY A 130 -11.20 5.65 4.83
N GLY A 131 -12.12 5.56 3.88
CA GLY A 131 -11.81 5.34 2.47
C GLY A 131 -10.98 6.47 1.85
N LEU A 132 -11.32 7.74 2.13
CA LEU A 132 -10.53 8.89 1.69
C LEU A 132 -9.11 8.87 2.25
N CYS A 133 -8.96 8.59 3.54
CA CYS A 133 -7.63 8.49 4.16
C CYS A 133 -6.81 7.35 3.56
N VAL A 134 -7.35 6.13 3.54
CA VAL A 134 -6.67 4.96 2.97
C VAL A 134 -6.28 5.21 1.52
N GLY A 135 -7.22 5.68 0.68
CA GLY A 135 -6.96 5.95 -0.72
C GLY A 135 -5.92 7.06 -0.96
N SER A 136 -5.97 8.15 -0.17
CA SER A 136 -5.02 9.26 -0.28
C SER A 136 -3.60 8.82 0.07
N PHE A 137 -3.42 8.10 1.18
CA PHE A 137 -2.11 7.65 1.61
C PHE A 137 -1.55 6.56 0.70
N LEU A 138 -2.39 5.65 0.21
CA LEU A 138 -2.02 4.67 -0.81
C LEU A 138 -1.55 5.37 -2.10
N GLY A 139 -2.27 6.39 -2.55
CA GLY A 139 -1.88 7.21 -3.70
C GLY A 139 -0.50 7.86 -3.53
N ILE A 140 -0.18 8.38 -2.34
CA ILE A 140 1.14 8.96 -2.05
C ILE A 140 2.22 7.87 -2.07
N VAL A 141 1.95 6.68 -1.56
CA VAL A 141 2.88 5.53 -1.63
C VAL A 141 3.19 5.19 -3.09
N PHE A 142 2.19 5.15 -3.97
CA PHE A 142 2.39 4.91 -5.40
C PHE A 142 3.21 6.01 -6.08
N LEU A 143 2.97 7.28 -5.76
CA LEU A 143 3.75 8.40 -6.29
C LEU A 143 5.24 8.33 -5.91
N ASN A 144 5.56 7.64 -4.81
CA ASN A 144 6.93 7.39 -4.37
C ASN A 144 7.48 6.02 -4.87
N ASN A 145 6.90 5.49 -5.95
CA ASN A 145 7.28 4.20 -6.54
C ASN A 145 7.26 3.03 -5.53
N GLY A 146 6.45 3.14 -4.47
CA GLY A 146 6.21 2.11 -3.48
C GLY A 146 4.95 1.33 -3.77
N SER A 147 4.69 0.36 -2.93
CA SER A 147 3.45 -0.41 -2.86
C SER A 147 3.25 -0.88 -1.43
N THR A 148 2.01 -0.99 -1.03
CA THR A 148 1.62 -1.61 0.26
C THR A 148 1.46 -3.13 0.13
N GLY A 149 1.76 -3.66 -1.04
CA GLY A 149 1.52 -5.06 -1.37
C GLY A 149 0.08 -5.31 -1.84
N GLY A 150 -0.34 -6.56 -1.79
CA GLY A 150 -1.72 -6.89 -2.09
C GLY A 150 -2.09 -6.79 -3.56
N THR A 151 -3.31 -6.31 -3.79
CA THR A 151 -3.85 -6.08 -5.14
C THR A 151 -3.02 -5.09 -5.95
N ASP A 152 -2.23 -4.24 -5.30
CA ASP A 152 -1.26 -3.36 -5.94
C ASP A 152 -0.26 -4.12 -6.80
N ILE A 153 0.21 -5.28 -6.31
CA ILE A 153 1.13 -6.15 -7.05
C ILE A 153 0.45 -6.68 -8.30
N ILE A 154 -0.81 -7.12 -8.18
CA ILE A 154 -1.61 -7.59 -9.31
C ILE A 154 -1.80 -6.46 -10.32
N ALA A 155 -2.17 -5.27 -9.84
CA ALA A 155 -2.36 -4.10 -10.69
C ALA A 155 -1.08 -3.72 -11.44
N MET A 156 0.08 -3.80 -10.79
CA MET A 156 1.37 -3.53 -11.41
C MET A 156 1.74 -4.59 -12.47
N ILE A 157 1.47 -5.87 -12.20
CA ILE A 157 1.68 -6.95 -13.18
C ILE A 157 0.82 -6.71 -14.41
N VAL A 158 -0.48 -6.47 -14.23
CA VAL A 158 -1.42 -6.21 -15.31
C VAL A 158 -1.05 -4.95 -16.09
N ASN A 159 -0.67 -3.87 -15.42
CA ASN A 159 -0.21 -2.65 -16.06
C ASN A 159 1.02 -2.89 -16.95
N LYS A 160 1.98 -3.70 -16.48
CA LYS A 160 3.18 -4.05 -17.24
C LYS A 160 2.88 -4.78 -18.53
N TYR A 161 1.90 -5.70 -18.54
CA TYR A 161 1.61 -6.54 -19.71
C TYR A 161 0.51 -5.96 -20.60
N HIS A 162 -0.46 -5.26 -20.04
CA HIS A 162 -1.65 -4.80 -20.77
C HIS A 162 -1.78 -3.27 -20.84
N HIS A 163 -0.83 -2.52 -20.25
CA HIS A 163 -0.83 -1.03 -20.20
C HIS A 163 -2.15 -0.44 -19.68
N LEU A 164 -2.89 -1.17 -18.83
CA LEU A 164 -4.12 -0.70 -18.23
C LEU A 164 -3.78 0.23 -17.04
N PRO A 165 -4.52 1.33 -16.85
CA PRO A 165 -4.30 2.22 -15.71
C PRO A 165 -4.55 1.47 -14.40
N MET A 166 -3.62 1.60 -13.46
CA MET A 166 -3.63 0.88 -12.16
C MET A 166 -4.97 0.99 -11.43
N GLY A 167 -5.58 2.20 -11.43
CA GLY A 167 -6.86 2.41 -10.75
C GLY A 167 -8.00 1.53 -11.27
N ARG A 168 -8.06 1.25 -12.59
CA ARG A 168 -9.08 0.34 -13.14
C ARG A 168 -8.88 -1.09 -12.68
N VAL A 169 -7.63 -1.55 -12.62
CA VAL A 169 -7.31 -2.91 -12.17
C VAL A 169 -7.63 -3.05 -10.67
N LEU A 170 -7.27 -2.06 -9.87
CA LEU A 170 -7.59 -2.05 -8.44
C LEU A 170 -9.11 -2.12 -8.21
N MET A 171 -9.89 -1.25 -8.87
CA MET A 171 -11.36 -1.28 -8.77
C MET A 171 -11.94 -2.64 -9.17
N THR A 172 -11.39 -3.28 -10.21
CA THR A 172 -11.86 -4.60 -10.64
C THR A 172 -11.54 -5.66 -9.59
N CYS A 173 -10.34 -5.63 -9.00
CA CYS A 173 -9.96 -6.52 -7.91
C CYS A 173 -10.85 -6.33 -6.68
N ASP A 174 -11.15 -5.08 -6.31
CA ASP A 174 -12.01 -4.76 -5.17
C ASP A 174 -13.43 -5.29 -5.37
N ILE A 175 -14.00 -5.13 -6.57
CA ILE A 175 -15.31 -5.69 -6.91
C ILE A 175 -15.30 -7.23 -6.77
N VAL A 176 -14.24 -7.89 -7.24
CA VAL A 176 -14.13 -9.38 -7.14
C VAL A 176 -13.95 -9.85 -5.70
N ILE A 177 -13.31 -9.06 -4.83
CA ILE A 177 -13.11 -9.41 -3.41
C ILE A 177 -14.41 -9.24 -2.61
N ILE A 178 -15.24 -8.24 -2.97
CA ILE A 178 -16.46 -7.91 -2.24
C ILE A 178 -17.65 -8.80 -2.68
N LEU A 179 -17.66 -9.33 -3.91
CA LEU A 179 -18.69 -10.23 -4.43
C LEU A 179 -18.54 -11.65 -3.90
#